data_2b8700fe2bc629e7fd0966f1da564dbb
#
_entry.id   2b8700fe2bc629e7fd0966f1da564dbb
#
_cell.length_a   1.000
_cell.length_b   1.000
_cell.length_c   1.000
_cell.angle_alpha   90.00
_cell.angle_beta   90.00
_cell.angle_gamma   90.00
#
_symmetry.space_group_name_H-M   'P 1'
#
loop_
_entity.id
_entity.type
_entity.pdbx_description
1 polymer ?
#
loop_
_entity_poly.entity_id
_entity_poly.type
_entity_poly.pdbx_seq_one_letter_code
_entity_poly.pdbx_strand_id
1 'polypeptide(L)'
;MAVVSQIHAVYAVLFCIPIFFEKDLVNDRVFGISQYAMKVYGVSLGYFIWDAITTTVNVSLGGIGFALHGICCVLVFALAYRPSLQYYGAVFLMFEISTVFLNNKKFISVAKPFFTPQNIAYVSTANDLLFLISFFIVRIVLGPYFSYNVFADLFDAKASIPNWIIGFYFSTNFILNCLNFFWFYKIANIAAKRIGLSKPSKPAVKSE
;
A
#
# COMPACT_ATOMS: atom_id res chain seq x y z
N MET A 1 6.56 -7.88 -13.26
CA MET A 1 5.82 -7.26 -12.16
C MET A 1 6.73 -6.81 -11.01
N ALA A 2 7.42 -7.68 -10.27
CA ALA A 2 8.17 -7.29 -9.06
C ALA A 2 9.23 -6.19 -9.25
N VAL A 3 9.92 -6.14 -10.39
CA VAL A 3 10.93 -5.10 -10.67
C VAL A 3 10.29 -3.73 -10.80
N VAL A 4 9.23 -3.61 -11.58
CA VAL A 4 8.52 -2.32 -11.78
C VAL A 4 7.90 -1.85 -10.46
N SER A 5 7.25 -2.77 -9.73
CA SER A 5 6.70 -2.48 -8.40
C SER A 5 7.78 -2.06 -7.40
N GLN A 6 8.97 -2.65 -7.45
CA GLN A 6 10.09 -2.26 -6.58
C GLN A 6 10.60 -0.85 -6.89
N ILE A 7 10.79 -0.55 -8.18
CA ILE A 7 11.23 0.79 -8.62
C ILE A 7 10.23 1.84 -8.14
N HIS A 8 8.92 1.59 -8.34
CA HIS A 8 7.88 2.52 -7.88
C HIS A 8 7.87 2.64 -6.36
N ALA A 9 7.94 1.53 -5.61
CA ALA A 9 7.90 1.58 -4.15
C ALA A 9 9.07 2.40 -3.57
N VAL A 10 10.28 2.22 -4.10
CA VAL A 10 11.46 3.02 -3.71
C VAL A 10 11.26 4.49 -4.11
N TYR A 11 10.79 4.74 -5.35
CA TYR A 11 10.46 6.09 -5.82
C TYR A 11 9.47 6.78 -4.88
N ALA A 12 8.33 6.14 -4.59
CA ALA A 12 7.27 6.68 -3.76
C ALA A 12 7.80 7.07 -2.36
N VAL A 13 8.53 6.17 -1.70
CA VAL A 13 9.10 6.43 -0.37
C VAL A 13 10.05 7.61 -0.39
N LEU A 14 10.99 7.67 -1.34
CA LEU A 14 12.01 8.72 -1.37
C LEU A 14 11.44 10.08 -1.76
N PHE A 15 10.59 10.13 -2.78
CA PHE A 15 10.07 11.37 -3.33
C PHE A 15 8.85 11.93 -2.58
N CYS A 16 8.21 11.13 -1.71
CA CYS A 16 7.16 11.66 -0.82
C CYS A 16 7.72 12.41 0.40
N ILE A 17 8.95 12.13 0.84
CA ILE A 17 9.54 12.76 2.02
C ILE A 17 9.51 14.30 1.93
N PRO A 18 9.95 14.96 0.84
CA PRO A 18 9.92 16.41 0.74
C PRO A 18 8.51 17.00 0.84
N ILE A 19 7.47 16.26 0.43
CA ILE A 19 6.08 16.75 0.43
C ILE A 19 5.61 17.06 1.86
N PHE A 20 6.09 16.32 2.86
CA PHE A 20 5.74 16.58 4.26
C PHE A 20 6.31 17.90 4.82
N PHE A 21 7.22 18.54 4.10
CA PHE A 21 7.81 19.83 4.46
C PHE A 21 7.29 20.99 3.58
N GLU A 22 6.38 20.71 2.64
CA GLU A 22 5.71 21.71 1.83
C GLU A 22 4.74 22.52 2.68
N LYS A 23 5.06 23.79 2.94
CA LYS A 23 4.32 24.64 3.85
C LYS A 23 2.84 24.78 3.47
N ASP A 24 2.55 24.92 2.19
CA ASP A 24 1.18 25.06 1.69
C ASP A 24 0.33 23.84 2.00
N LEU A 25 0.90 22.64 1.90
CA LEU A 25 0.22 21.37 2.22
C LEU A 25 0.08 21.14 3.72
N VAL A 26 1.07 21.54 4.51
CA VAL A 26 1.04 21.38 5.97
C VAL A 26 0.04 22.35 6.61
N ASN A 27 -0.04 23.59 6.11
CA ASN A 27 -0.95 24.61 6.63
C ASN A 27 -2.41 24.38 6.19
N ASP A 28 -2.61 23.83 5.00
CA ASP A 28 -3.95 23.48 4.49
C ASP A 28 -3.90 22.07 3.85
N ARG A 29 -4.30 21.06 4.64
CA ARG A 29 -4.26 19.66 4.20
C ARG A 29 -5.33 19.33 3.18
N VAL A 30 -6.40 20.14 3.11
CA VAL A 30 -7.53 19.89 2.22
C VAL A 30 -7.34 20.59 0.88
N PHE A 31 -7.00 21.87 0.87
CA PHE A 31 -6.92 22.70 -0.34
C PHE A 31 -5.51 23.14 -0.70
N GLY A 32 -4.51 22.85 0.11
CA GLY A 32 -3.10 23.13 -0.20
C GLY A 32 -2.68 22.47 -1.51
N ILE A 33 -1.88 23.20 -2.31
CA ILE A 33 -1.40 22.76 -3.62
C ILE A 33 0.12 22.82 -3.66
N SER A 34 0.73 21.74 -4.13
CA SER A 34 2.16 21.67 -4.43
C SER A 34 2.39 21.14 -5.84
N GLN A 35 3.11 21.91 -6.65
CA GLN A 35 3.54 21.49 -7.99
C GLN A 35 4.48 20.31 -7.92
N TYR A 36 5.29 20.20 -6.86
CA TYR A 36 6.16 19.06 -6.64
C TYR A 36 5.34 17.80 -6.34
N ALA A 37 4.37 17.87 -5.42
CA ALA A 37 3.49 16.76 -5.10
C ALA A 37 2.74 16.26 -6.34
N MET A 38 2.22 17.16 -7.18
CA MET A 38 1.54 16.78 -8.42
C MET A 38 2.44 15.98 -9.37
N LYS A 39 3.73 16.33 -9.50
CA LYS A 39 4.68 15.57 -10.31
C LYS A 39 4.91 14.17 -9.74
N VAL A 40 5.08 14.05 -8.43
CA VAL A 40 5.26 12.76 -7.75
C VAL A 40 4.02 11.88 -7.95
N TYR A 41 2.83 12.44 -7.78
CA TYR A 41 1.57 11.69 -7.97
C TYR A 41 1.32 11.31 -9.41
N GLY A 42 1.78 12.10 -10.39
CA GLY A 42 1.71 11.77 -11.81
C GLY A 42 2.46 10.49 -12.15
N VAL A 43 3.69 10.35 -11.65
CA VAL A 43 4.48 9.13 -11.82
C VAL A 43 3.80 7.95 -11.12
N SER A 44 3.31 8.15 -9.90
CA SER A 44 2.62 7.11 -9.14
C SER A 44 1.30 6.69 -9.81
N LEU A 45 0.54 7.63 -10.37
CA LEU A 45 -0.67 7.33 -11.14
C LEU A 45 -0.35 6.47 -12.36
N GLY A 46 0.70 6.80 -13.10
CA GLY A 46 1.16 5.97 -14.24
C GLY A 46 1.47 4.53 -13.82
N TYR A 47 2.15 4.35 -12.69
CA TYR A 47 2.39 3.03 -12.11
C TYR A 47 1.08 2.33 -11.71
N PHE A 48 0.16 3.00 -11.02
CA PHE A 48 -1.09 2.38 -10.58
C PHE A 48 -2.00 1.98 -11.76
N ILE A 49 -1.98 2.75 -12.87
CA ILE A 49 -2.68 2.35 -14.10
C ILE A 49 -2.08 1.04 -14.63
N TRP A 50 -0.76 0.96 -14.72
CA TRP A 50 -0.08 -0.26 -15.15
C TRP A 50 -0.39 -1.43 -14.20
N ASP A 51 -0.36 -1.22 -12.88
CA ASP A 51 -0.65 -2.23 -11.87
C ASP A 51 -2.10 -2.72 -11.96
N ALA A 52 -3.08 -1.80 -12.07
CA ALA A 52 -4.49 -2.13 -12.20
C ALA A 52 -4.76 -2.98 -13.45
N ILE A 53 -4.19 -2.62 -14.61
CA ILE A 53 -4.33 -3.40 -15.84
C ILE A 53 -3.71 -4.79 -15.64
N THR A 54 -2.48 -4.83 -15.14
CA THR A 54 -1.72 -6.07 -15.01
C THR A 54 -2.37 -7.03 -14.02
N THR A 55 -2.85 -6.53 -12.87
CA THR A 55 -3.52 -7.35 -11.84
C THR A 55 -4.92 -7.78 -12.26
N THR A 56 -5.63 -6.98 -13.05
CA THR A 56 -6.96 -7.32 -13.59
C THR A 56 -6.84 -8.40 -14.66
N VAL A 57 -5.91 -8.27 -15.60
CA VAL A 57 -5.67 -9.29 -16.65
C VAL A 57 -5.22 -10.61 -16.04
N ASN A 58 -4.45 -10.58 -14.95
CA ASN A 58 -3.94 -11.76 -14.25
C ASN A 58 -4.71 -12.06 -12.95
N VAL A 59 -5.99 -11.72 -12.87
CA VAL A 59 -6.79 -11.89 -11.65
C VAL A 59 -6.86 -13.34 -11.17
N SER A 60 -6.83 -14.30 -12.08
CA SER A 60 -6.80 -15.74 -11.77
C SER A 60 -5.53 -16.18 -11.01
N LEU A 61 -4.42 -15.47 -11.19
CA LEU A 61 -3.14 -15.75 -10.53
C LEU A 61 -2.95 -14.95 -9.23
N GLY A 62 -3.36 -13.69 -9.24
CA GLY A 62 -3.16 -12.76 -8.11
C GLY A 62 -4.34 -12.70 -7.13
N GLY A 63 -5.54 -12.93 -7.63
CA GLY A 63 -6.80 -12.77 -6.90
C GLY A 63 -7.39 -11.35 -7.02
N ILE A 64 -8.69 -11.27 -6.82
CA ILE A 64 -9.49 -10.05 -7.00
C ILE A 64 -9.04 -8.88 -6.10
N GLY A 65 -8.46 -9.17 -4.93
CA GLY A 65 -8.00 -8.15 -4.00
C GLY A 65 -6.91 -7.23 -4.57
N PHE A 66 -5.99 -7.75 -5.39
CA PHE A 66 -4.96 -6.92 -6.05
C PHE A 66 -5.56 -6.06 -7.17
N ALA A 67 -6.49 -6.59 -7.94
CA ALA A 67 -7.18 -5.82 -8.98
C ALA A 67 -7.99 -4.67 -8.36
N LEU A 68 -8.77 -4.93 -7.29
CA LEU A 68 -9.50 -3.90 -6.56
C LEU A 68 -8.57 -2.84 -5.96
N HIS A 69 -7.44 -3.25 -5.38
CA HIS A 69 -6.44 -2.32 -4.87
C HIS A 69 -5.93 -1.38 -5.95
N GLY A 70 -5.46 -1.93 -7.07
CA GLY A 70 -4.94 -1.15 -8.19
C GLY A 70 -5.98 -0.17 -8.74
N ILE A 71 -7.24 -0.60 -8.93
CA ILE A 71 -8.32 0.26 -9.39
C ILE A 71 -8.59 1.39 -8.37
N CYS A 72 -8.68 1.09 -7.08
CA CYS A 72 -8.87 2.11 -6.05
C CYS A 72 -7.71 3.12 -6.02
N CYS A 73 -6.47 2.67 -6.17
CA CYS A 73 -5.31 3.55 -6.24
C CYS A 73 -5.37 4.48 -7.47
N VAL A 74 -5.70 3.95 -8.66
CA VAL A 74 -5.89 4.79 -9.86
C VAL A 74 -6.93 5.87 -9.60
N LEU A 75 -8.08 5.50 -9.05
CA LEU A 75 -9.18 6.42 -8.80
C LEU A 75 -8.79 7.53 -7.81
N VAL A 76 -8.13 7.19 -6.70
CA VAL A 76 -7.68 8.16 -5.69
C VAL A 76 -6.61 9.10 -6.26
N PHE A 77 -5.60 8.56 -6.94
CA PHE A 77 -4.51 9.39 -7.48
C PHE A 77 -4.90 10.20 -8.71
N ALA A 78 -5.87 9.75 -9.51
CA ALA A 78 -6.46 10.58 -10.56
C ALA A 78 -7.18 11.81 -9.99
N LEU A 79 -7.84 11.70 -8.84
CA LEU A 79 -8.45 12.84 -8.16
C LEU A 79 -7.43 13.76 -7.46
N ALA A 80 -6.24 13.28 -7.13
CA ALA A 80 -5.17 14.09 -6.53
C ALA A 80 -4.63 15.19 -7.49
N TYR A 81 -4.97 15.15 -8.78
CA TYR A 81 -4.76 16.27 -9.72
C TYR A 81 -5.74 17.43 -9.51
N ARG A 82 -6.82 17.23 -8.77
CA ARG A 82 -7.64 18.35 -8.29
C ARG A 82 -6.96 18.98 -7.10
N PRO A 83 -7.16 20.28 -6.85
CA PRO A 83 -6.59 20.98 -5.71
C PRO A 83 -7.32 20.57 -4.43
N SER A 84 -7.19 19.29 -4.05
CA SER A 84 -7.78 18.77 -2.83
C SER A 84 -7.04 17.52 -2.35
N LEU A 85 -6.79 17.47 -1.03
CA LEU A 85 -6.22 16.33 -0.31
C LEU A 85 -4.81 15.91 -0.76
N GLN A 86 -4.03 16.80 -1.37
CA GLN A 86 -2.66 16.47 -1.82
C GLN A 86 -1.75 16.05 -0.67
N TYR A 87 -1.90 16.65 0.51
CA TYR A 87 -1.17 16.22 1.70
C TYR A 87 -1.33 14.72 1.98
N TYR A 88 -2.56 14.25 1.93
CA TYR A 88 -2.88 12.85 2.22
C TYR A 88 -2.42 11.88 1.13
N GLY A 89 -2.26 12.35 -0.10
CA GLY A 89 -1.66 11.55 -1.17
C GLY A 89 -0.25 11.06 -0.80
N ALA A 90 0.59 11.94 -0.23
CA ALA A 90 1.93 11.57 0.25
C ALA A 90 1.85 10.55 1.40
N VAL A 91 0.94 10.78 2.36
CA VAL A 91 0.75 9.88 3.51
C VAL A 91 0.44 8.46 3.04
N PHE A 92 -0.49 8.28 2.09
CA PHE A 92 -0.87 6.96 1.60
C PHE A 92 0.19 6.34 0.69
N LEU A 93 0.99 7.14 -0.04
CA LEU A 93 2.14 6.61 -0.78
C LEU A 93 3.25 6.06 0.14
N MET A 94 3.39 6.56 1.37
CA MET A 94 4.34 5.97 2.33
C MET A 94 4.00 4.52 2.71
N PHE A 95 2.79 4.03 2.39
CA PHE A 95 2.45 2.61 2.56
C PHE A 95 3.29 1.71 1.66
N GLU A 96 3.91 2.24 0.61
CA GLU A 96 4.84 1.54 -0.27
C GLU A 96 6.13 1.10 0.44
N ILE A 97 6.44 1.61 1.65
CA ILE A 97 7.53 1.06 2.50
C ILE A 97 7.37 -0.46 2.67
N SER A 98 6.16 -0.94 2.96
CA SER A 98 5.92 -2.37 3.11
C SER A 98 6.05 -3.14 1.78
N THR A 99 5.76 -2.51 0.65
CA THR A 99 5.89 -3.11 -0.69
C THR A 99 7.35 -3.35 -1.06
N VAL A 100 8.28 -2.51 -0.59
CA VAL A 100 9.73 -2.74 -0.75
C VAL A 100 10.12 -4.11 -0.21
N PHE A 101 9.74 -4.43 1.02
CA PHE A 101 10.07 -5.71 1.65
C PHE A 101 9.27 -6.87 1.06
N LEU A 102 8.04 -6.65 0.60
CA LEU A 102 7.25 -7.65 -0.11
C LEU A 102 7.93 -8.08 -1.41
N ASN A 103 8.41 -7.14 -2.20
CA ASN A 103 9.08 -7.42 -3.46
C ASN A 103 10.46 -8.06 -3.24
N ASN A 104 11.20 -7.65 -2.19
CA ASN A 104 12.48 -8.24 -1.84
C ASN A 104 12.41 -9.77 -1.65
N LYS A 105 11.28 -10.32 -1.21
CA LYS A 105 11.10 -11.79 -1.13
C LYS A 105 11.37 -12.49 -2.46
N LYS A 106 10.92 -11.90 -3.58
CA LYS A 106 11.15 -12.45 -4.92
C LYS A 106 12.62 -12.36 -5.31
N PHE A 107 13.27 -11.24 -5.03
CA PHE A 107 14.70 -11.06 -5.32
C PHE A 107 15.56 -12.01 -4.48
N ILE A 108 15.27 -12.13 -3.19
CA ILE A 108 15.95 -13.09 -2.30
C ILE A 108 15.75 -14.52 -2.82
N SER A 109 14.55 -14.87 -3.30
CA SER A 109 14.29 -16.19 -3.86
C SER A 109 15.11 -16.48 -5.11
N VAL A 110 15.30 -15.50 -5.99
CA VAL A 110 16.15 -15.63 -7.19
C VAL A 110 17.63 -15.69 -6.81
N ALA A 111 18.03 -14.98 -5.77
CA ALA A 111 19.42 -14.93 -5.31
C ALA A 111 19.86 -16.19 -4.53
N LYS A 112 18.94 -17.06 -4.12
CA LYS A 112 19.25 -18.27 -3.33
C LYS A 112 20.43 -19.11 -3.85
N PRO A 113 20.55 -19.38 -5.16
CA PRO A 113 21.66 -20.20 -5.67
C PRO A 113 23.06 -19.60 -5.49
N PHE A 114 23.15 -18.29 -5.23
CA PHE A 114 24.42 -17.56 -5.13
C PHE A 114 24.91 -17.39 -3.69
N PHE A 115 24.14 -17.88 -2.69
CA PHE A 115 24.46 -17.71 -1.27
C PHE A 115 24.46 -19.06 -0.55
N THR A 116 25.19 -19.13 0.59
CA THR A 116 25.10 -20.30 1.47
C THR A 116 23.68 -20.43 2.05
N PRO A 117 23.21 -21.67 2.32
CA PRO A 117 21.87 -21.89 2.90
C PRO A 117 21.64 -21.09 4.20
N GLN A 118 22.68 -20.93 5.01
CA GLN A 118 22.60 -20.22 6.27
C GLN A 118 22.45 -18.71 6.05
N ASN A 119 23.25 -18.09 5.19
CA ASN A 119 23.19 -16.65 4.91
C ASN A 119 21.85 -16.25 4.29
N ILE A 120 21.35 -17.03 3.32
CA ILE A 120 20.09 -16.76 2.69
C ILE A 120 18.90 -16.91 3.66
N ALA A 121 18.99 -17.84 4.63
CA ALA A 121 17.99 -18.01 5.66
C ALA A 121 17.92 -16.77 6.58
N TYR A 122 19.06 -16.23 7.01
CA TYR A 122 19.12 -15.01 7.80
C TYR A 122 18.51 -13.81 7.06
N VAL A 123 18.94 -13.58 5.81
CA VAL A 123 18.44 -12.47 4.98
C VAL A 123 16.93 -12.59 4.74
N SER A 124 16.45 -13.80 4.44
CA SER A 124 15.02 -14.05 4.24
C SER A 124 14.22 -13.80 5.50
N THR A 125 14.71 -14.27 6.66
CA THR A 125 14.02 -14.08 7.95
C THR A 125 13.99 -12.61 8.34
N ALA A 126 15.10 -11.89 8.20
CA ALA A 126 15.17 -10.46 8.49
C ALA A 126 14.20 -9.67 7.59
N ASN A 127 14.18 -9.96 6.29
CA ASN A 127 13.24 -9.32 5.37
C ASN A 127 11.77 -9.64 5.68
N ASP A 128 11.45 -10.88 6.06
CA ASP A 128 10.09 -11.27 6.44
C ASP A 128 9.63 -10.54 7.71
N LEU A 129 10.52 -10.34 8.67
CA LEU A 129 10.24 -9.58 9.89
C LEU A 129 10.04 -8.09 9.57
N LEU A 130 10.91 -7.49 8.75
CA LEU A 130 10.76 -6.09 8.32
C LEU A 130 9.47 -5.89 7.53
N PHE A 131 9.08 -6.84 6.68
CA PHE A 131 7.81 -6.82 5.98
C PHE A 131 6.63 -6.83 6.95
N LEU A 132 6.62 -7.75 7.92
CA LEU A 132 5.54 -7.86 8.89
C LEU A 132 5.40 -6.58 9.73
N ILE A 133 6.51 -6.06 10.26
CA ILE A 133 6.54 -4.86 11.11
C ILE A 133 6.12 -3.63 10.31
N SER A 134 6.71 -3.41 9.14
CA SER A 134 6.38 -2.26 8.30
C SER A 134 4.91 -2.30 7.85
N PHE A 135 4.41 -3.47 7.42
CA PHE A 135 3.01 -3.62 7.06
C PHE A 135 2.07 -3.31 8.22
N PHE A 136 2.37 -3.83 9.41
CA PHE A 136 1.58 -3.57 10.61
C PHE A 136 1.54 -2.07 10.94
N ILE A 137 2.71 -1.44 11.00
CA ILE A 137 2.80 -0.01 11.35
C ILE A 137 2.08 0.86 10.32
N VAL A 138 2.44 0.75 9.03
CA VAL A 138 1.95 1.73 8.04
C VAL A 138 0.52 1.45 7.58
N ARG A 139 0.08 0.18 7.53
CA ARG A 139 -1.24 -0.16 6.97
C ARG A 139 -2.30 -0.47 8.03
N ILE A 140 -1.91 -1.02 9.19
CA ILE A 140 -2.87 -1.41 10.23
C ILE A 140 -3.01 -0.36 11.30
N VAL A 141 -1.91 0.32 11.67
CA VAL A 141 -1.95 1.38 12.69
C VAL A 141 -2.17 2.74 12.03
N LEU A 142 -1.25 3.16 11.15
CA LEU A 142 -1.30 4.48 10.52
C LEU A 142 -2.40 4.60 9.47
N GLY A 143 -2.76 3.50 8.78
CA GLY A 143 -3.83 3.48 7.79
C GLY A 143 -5.16 3.98 8.34
N PRO A 144 -5.77 3.34 9.34
CA PRO A 144 -7.01 3.80 9.97
C PRO A 144 -6.88 5.18 10.63
N TYR A 145 -5.74 5.49 11.25
CA TYR A 145 -5.48 6.79 11.87
C TYR A 145 -5.55 7.93 10.84
N PHE A 146 -4.84 7.81 9.71
CA PHE A 146 -4.89 8.83 8.68
C PHE A 146 -6.20 8.83 7.90
N SER A 147 -6.87 7.68 7.77
CA SER A 147 -8.23 7.63 7.24
C SER A 147 -9.19 8.46 8.08
N TYR A 148 -9.12 8.35 9.40
CA TYR A 148 -9.90 9.18 10.32
C TYR A 148 -9.60 10.68 10.12
N ASN A 149 -8.32 11.07 10.04
CA ASN A 149 -7.93 12.46 9.82
C ASN A 149 -8.45 13.02 8.49
N VAL A 150 -8.36 12.23 7.40
CA VAL A 150 -8.94 12.62 6.10
C VAL A 150 -10.42 12.94 6.24
N PHE A 151 -11.17 12.10 6.97
CA PHE A 151 -12.61 12.32 7.12
C PHE A 151 -12.93 13.48 8.05
N ALA A 152 -12.19 13.68 9.13
CA ALA A 152 -12.32 14.84 9.99
C ALA A 152 -12.12 16.13 9.19
N ASP A 153 -11.01 16.24 8.46
CA ASP A 153 -10.69 17.42 7.64
C ASP A 153 -11.73 17.62 6.51
N LEU A 154 -12.22 16.55 5.88
CA LEU A 154 -13.27 16.63 4.85
C LEU A 154 -14.63 17.06 5.44
N PHE A 155 -14.97 16.61 6.64
CA PHE A 155 -16.20 17.03 7.30
C PHE A 155 -16.16 18.50 7.71
N ASP A 156 -15.02 18.98 8.18
CA ASP A 156 -14.84 20.38 8.51
C ASP A 156 -14.92 21.27 7.26
N ALA A 157 -14.42 20.79 6.12
CA ALA A 157 -14.45 21.49 4.83
C ALA A 157 -15.70 21.20 3.97
N LYS A 158 -16.69 20.46 4.49
CA LYS A 158 -17.85 19.95 3.70
C LYS A 158 -18.66 21.01 2.96
N ALA A 159 -18.69 22.25 3.46
CA ALA A 159 -19.38 23.35 2.79
C ALA A 159 -18.72 23.75 1.45
N SER A 160 -17.45 23.44 1.27
CA SER A 160 -16.64 23.79 0.08
C SER A 160 -16.36 22.60 -0.82
N ILE A 161 -16.76 21.38 -0.43
CA ILE A 161 -16.48 20.15 -1.16
C ILE A 161 -17.81 19.48 -1.56
N PRO A 162 -17.97 19.10 -2.85
CA PRO A 162 -19.14 18.35 -3.28
C PRO A 162 -19.28 17.01 -2.53
N ASN A 163 -20.50 16.69 -2.07
CA ASN A 163 -20.78 15.48 -1.29
C ASN A 163 -20.34 14.18 -1.98
N TRP A 164 -20.38 14.13 -3.32
CA TRP A 164 -19.95 12.95 -4.07
C TRP A 164 -18.44 12.69 -3.93
N ILE A 165 -17.61 13.74 -3.77
CA ILE A 165 -16.16 13.60 -3.53
C ILE A 165 -15.94 12.97 -2.15
N ILE A 166 -16.67 13.44 -1.12
CA ILE A 166 -16.60 12.88 0.23
C ILE A 166 -16.98 11.40 0.21
N GLY A 167 -18.12 11.07 -0.42
CA GLY A 167 -18.57 9.68 -0.55
C GLY A 167 -17.60 8.80 -1.32
N PHE A 168 -16.98 9.34 -2.36
CA PHE A 168 -15.97 8.64 -3.15
C PHE A 168 -14.73 8.29 -2.32
N TYR A 169 -14.13 9.28 -1.63
CA TYR A 169 -12.98 9.04 -0.77
C TYR A 169 -13.31 8.09 0.38
N PHE A 170 -14.52 8.20 0.97
CA PHE A 170 -14.97 7.27 1.98
C PHE A 170 -15.00 5.83 1.46
N SER A 171 -15.65 5.60 0.34
CA SER A 171 -15.81 4.24 -0.23
C SER A 171 -14.47 3.62 -0.61
N THR A 172 -13.60 4.37 -1.31
CA THR A 172 -12.29 3.87 -1.72
C THR A 172 -11.37 3.60 -0.53
N ASN A 173 -11.35 4.50 0.45
CA ASN A 173 -10.56 4.34 1.67
C ASN A 173 -11.04 3.13 2.51
N PHE A 174 -12.35 2.96 2.64
CA PHE A 174 -12.95 1.81 3.32
C PHE A 174 -12.53 0.49 2.66
N ILE A 175 -12.65 0.39 1.33
CA ILE A 175 -12.22 -0.80 0.57
C ILE A 175 -10.73 -1.08 0.80
N LEU A 176 -9.88 -0.07 0.69
CA LEU A 176 -8.43 -0.23 0.87
C LEU A 176 -8.07 -0.67 2.31
N ASN A 177 -8.73 -0.13 3.32
CA ASN A 177 -8.53 -0.56 4.71
C ASN A 177 -8.97 -2.02 4.92
N CYS A 178 -10.14 -2.43 4.38
CA CYS A 178 -10.59 -3.82 4.43
C CYS A 178 -9.57 -4.77 3.78
N LEU A 179 -9.01 -4.39 2.62
CA LEU A 179 -7.94 -5.18 1.97
C LEU A 179 -6.68 -5.26 2.82
N ASN A 180 -6.27 -4.16 3.47
CA ASN A 180 -5.12 -4.16 4.36
C ASN A 180 -5.30 -5.11 5.55
N PHE A 181 -6.46 -5.11 6.21
CA PHE A 181 -6.78 -6.05 7.29
C PHE A 181 -6.81 -7.50 6.81
N PHE A 182 -7.40 -7.75 5.64
CA PHE A 182 -7.44 -9.08 5.02
C PHE A 182 -6.03 -9.62 4.72
N TRP A 183 -5.17 -8.80 4.13
CA TRP A 183 -3.78 -9.19 3.86
C TRP A 183 -2.98 -9.37 5.14
N PHE A 184 -3.15 -8.48 6.12
CA PHE A 184 -2.46 -8.61 7.40
C PHE A 184 -2.83 -9.93 8.10
N TYR A 185 -4.11 -10.29 8.12
CA TYR A 185 -4.54 -11.59 8.63
C TYR A 185 -3.81 -12.76 7.96
N LYS A 186 -3.67 -12.73 6.63
CA LYS A 186 -2.91 -13.77 5.90
C LYS A 186 -1.43 -13.77 6.28
N ILE A 187 -0.80 -12.60 6.35
CA ILE A 187 0.62 -12.45 6.71
C ILE A 187 0.86 -12.96 8.12
N ALA A 188 0.04 -12.55 9.08
CA ALA A 188 0.14 -12.95 10.48
C ALA A 188 -0.02 -14.47 10.66
N ASN A 189 -0.97 -15.09 9.95
CA ASN A 189 -1.14 -16.55 9.97
C ASN A 189 0.07 -17.31 9.42
N ILE A 190 0.71 -16.79 8.36
CA ILE A 190 1.93 -17.39 7.81
C ILE A 190 3.08 -17.26 8.82
N ALA A 191 3.22 -16.10 9.45
CA ALA A 191 4.23 -15.87 10.48
C ALA A 191 4.00 -16.78 11.70
N ALA A 192 2.78 -16.87 12.20
CA ALA A 192 2.41 -17.75 13.33
C ALA A 192 2.70 -19.23 13.06
N LYS A 193 2.46 -19.71 11.83
CA LYS A 193 2.81 -21.08 11.44
C LYS A 193 4.31 -21.34 11.47
N ARG A 194 5.13 -20.36 11.05
CA ARG A 194 6.59 -20.51 11.04
C ARG A 194 7.21 -20.58 12.43
N ILE A 195 6.63 -19.92 13.42
CA ILE A 195 7.09 -19.92 14.81
C ILE A 195 6.38 -20.97 15.69
N GLY A 196 5.60 -21.86 15.06
CA GLY A 196 4.96 -22.99 15.78
C GLY A 196 3.77 -22.60 16.67
N LEU A 197 3.27 -21.36 16.59
CA LEU A 197 2.13 -20.89 17.38
C LEU A 197 0.76 -21.33 16.83
N SER A 198 0.69 -21.85 15.60
CA SER A 198 -0.56 -22.35 15.03
C SER A 198 -0.53 -23.88 14.90
N LYS A 199 -1.63 -24.56 15.32
CA LYS A 199 -1.79 -26.00 15.11
C LYS A 199 -1.72 -26.32 13.60
N PRO A 200 -1.04 -27.42 13.20
CA PRO A 200 -1.04 -27.85 11.81
C PRO A 200 -2.49 -28.09 11.36
N SER A 201 -2.86 -27.55 10.21
CA SER A 201 -4.15 -27.87 9.59
C SER A 201 -4.23 -29.38 9.36
N LYS A 202 -5.32 -30.03 9.83
CA LYS A 202 -5.57 -31.44 9.52
C LYS A 202 -5.47 -31.64 8.00
N PRO A 203 -4.75 -32.67 7.52
CA PRO A 203 -4.75 -33.00 6.09
C PRO A 203 -6.18 -33.22 5.65
N ALA A 204 -6.55 -32.64 4.49
CA ALA A 204 -7.85 -32.90 3.88
C ALA A 204 -7.96 -34.41 3.65
N VAL A 205 -8.96 -35.03 4.27
CA VAL A 205 -9.31 -36.44 4.00
C VAL A 205 -9.72 -36.49 2.53
N LYS A 206 -8.90 -37.16 1.71
CA LYS A 206 -9.32 -37.53 0.36
C LYS A 206 -10.47 -38.53 0.53
N SER A 207 -11.69 -38.09 0.22
CA SER A 207 -12.79 -39.02 0.00
C SER A 207 -12.46 -39.83 -1.25
N GLU A 208 -12.29 -41.15 -1.05
CA GLU A 208 -12.23 -42.12 -2.11
C GLU A 208 -13.58 -42.20 -2.87
#